data_b98ece747261c735331666a7dd161fa0
#
_entry.id   b98ece747261c735331666a7dd161fa0
#
_cell.length_a   1.000
_cell.length_b   1.000
_cell.length_c   1.000
_cell.angle_alpha   90.00
_cell.angle_beta   90.00
_cell.angle_gamma   90.00
#
_symmetry.space_group_name_H-M   'P 1'
#
loop_
_entity.id
_entity.type
_entity.pdbx_description
1 polymer ?
#
loop_
_entity_poly.entity_id
_entity_poly.type
_entity_poly.pdbx_seq_one_letter_code
_entity_poly.pdbx_strand_id
1 'polypeptide(L)'
;MRLSIYTLALASISLLHTPASAKFPDNFDSPLQVIAFGSCNRDELPQPLWPIIADQAPDLWIWGGDNIYADWYQRPNGPKVKYSVNREWITQRYASQYKHPAYAAFRAKTPIIGTWDDHDYGDNNAVGDYKLKQITRDLALSFMEVPISDPRWSREGIYGAYDFGPEGKRTKVILLDNRYFASSRKAEPSDLLGDTQRNWLEKTLQTSTANLHIFVSGTQIISAEHKYEKWADYPGDREWLLQQIALSDTPTVLISGDRHIHEISVLEDPAIDFPLVDITSSGLTHSWDSFKGEPNRYRYGPVATGLGFGLVKIDWSGAKPTVELQLIDQTAEV
;
A
#
# COMPACT_ATOMS: atom_id res chain seq x y z
N MET A 1 68.07 39.78 -1.92
CA MET A 1 67.00 39.20 -2.73
C MET A 1 66.37 38.07 -1.92
N ARG A 2 65.20 38.31 -1.28
CA ARG A 2 64.51 37.30 -0.46
C ARG A 2 63.32 36.77 -1.29
N LEU A 3 63.33 35.48 -1.57
CA LEU A 3 62.25 34.78 -2.25
C LEU A 3 61.22 34.36 -1.19
N SER A 4 59.99 34.84 -1.30
CA SER A 4 58.88 34.39 -0.48
C SER A 4 58.10 33.31 -1.27
N ILE A 5 58.04 32.09 -0.75
CA ILE A 5 57.27 30.98 -1.26
C ILE A 5 55.87 31.05 -0.63
N TYR A 6 54.84 31.28 -1.43
CA TYR A 6 53.44 31.17 -1.00
C TYR A 6 52.98 29.73 -1.21
N THR A 7 52.66 29.06 -0.10
CA THR A 7 52.05 27.73 -0.11
C THR A 7 50.52 27.91 -0.27
N LEU A 8 49.96 27.48 -1.40
CA LEU A 8 48.53 27.40 -1.62
C LEU A 8 47.98 26.18 -0.84
N ALA A 9 47.17 26.42 0.17
CA ALA A 9 46.39 25.38 0.84
C ALA A 9 45.16 25.08 -0.02
N LEU A 10 45.14 23.90 -0.65
CA LEU A 10 43.92 23.33 -1.27
C LEU A 10 42.97 22.90 -0.15
N ALA A 11 41.90 23.64 0.05
CA ALA A 11 40.76 23.23 0.87
C ALA A 11 39.96 22.16 0.12
N SER A 12 40.08 20.91 0.55
CA SER A 12 39.23 19.82 0.12
C SER A 12 37.81 20.08 0.62
N ILE A 13 36.90 20.45 -0.25
CA ILE A 13 35.48 20.51 0.01
C ILE A 13 34.98 19.05 0.07
N SER A 14 34.87 18.50 1.26
CA SER A 14 34.12 17.27 1.50
C SER A 14 32.66 17.54 1.17
N LEU A 15 32.19 17.07 0.02
CA LEU A 15 30.76 16.95 -0.28
C LEU A 15 30.18 16.00 0.78
N LEU A 16 29.55 16.59 1.81
CA LEU A 16 28.66 15.85 2.70
C LEU A 16 27.55 15.31 1.82
N HIS A 17 27.61 14.01 1.51
CA HIS A 17 26.47 13.30 0.99
C HIS A 17 25.40 13.33 2.08
N THR A 18 24.44 14.22 1.96
CA THR A 18 23.16 14.05 2.66
C THR A 18 22.61 12.70 2.22
N PRO A 19 22.26 11.81 3.16
CA PRO A 19 21.60 10.57 2.77
C PRO A 19 20.39 10.94 1.91
N ALA A 20 20.28 10.31 0.74
CA ALA A 20 19.14 10.51 -0.13
C ALA A 20 17.88 10.24 0.72
N SER A 21 17.03 11.25 0.84
CA SER A 21 15.72 11.10 1.45
C SER A 21 14.92 10.13 0.59
N ALA A 22 14.16 9.24 1.19
CA ALA A 22 13.16 8.47 0.45
C ALA A 22 12.31 9.46 -0.33
N LYS A 23 11.97 9.09 -1.53
CA LYS A 23 11.25 9.99 -2.40
C LYS A 23 9.90 9.39 -2.72
N PHE A 24 8.86 10.17 -2.52
CA PHE A 24 7.70 10.05 -3.38
C PHE A 24 8.18 9.97 -4.84
N PRO A 25 7.59 9.14 -5.70
CA PRO A 25 8.06 9.01 -7.08
C PRO A 25 8.25 10.38 -7.74
N ASP A 26 9.42 10.62 -8.30
CA ASP A 26 9.75 11.83 -9.07
C ASP A 26 9.90 11.54 -10.56
N ASN A 27 9.92 10.26 -10.95
CA ASN A 27 9.93 9.81 -12.33
C ASN A 27 8.73 8.92 -12.62
N PHE A 28 7.79 9.45 -13.38
CA PHE A 28 6.59 8.75 -13.83
C PHE A 28 6.70 8.29 -15.30
N ASP A 29 7.78 8.61 -16.00
CA ASP A 29 7.96 8.29 -17.42
C ASP A 29 8.46 6.86 -17.67
N SER A 30 9.05 6.22 -16.66
CA SER A 30 9.53 4.85 -16.77
C SER A 30 8.42 3.84 -16.51
N PRO A 31 8.28 2.78 -17.35
CA PRO A 31 7.31 1.72 -17.07
C PRO A 31 7.75 0.93 -15.84
N LEU A 32 6.81 0.58 -14.97
CA LEU A 32 7.06 -0.30 -13.85
C LEU A 32 7.25 -1.74 -14.36
N GLN A 33 8.27 -2.41 -13.85
CA GLN A 33 8.55 -3.83 -14.12
C GLN A 33 8.41 -4.68 -12.86
N VAL A 34 8.81 -4.15 -11.70
CA VAL A 34 8.72 -4.84 -10.41
C VAL A 34 8.09 -3.91 -9.38
N ILE A 35 6.95 -4.29 -8.88
CA ILE A 35 6.27 -3.60 -7.78
C ILE A 35 6.28 -4.54 -6.59
N ALA A 36 6.82 -4.08 -5.44
CA ALA A 36 6.69 -4.78 -4.18
C ALA A 36 5.63 -4.11 -3.31
N PHE A 37 4.90 -4.90 -2.54
CA PHE A 37 3.85 -4.39 -1.66
C PHE A 37 3.67 -5.25 -0.41
N GLY A 38 3.09 -4.66 0.62
CA GLY A 38 2.75 -5.37 1.86
C GLY A 38 1.97 -4.50 2.82
N SER A 39 1.44 -5.13 3.85
CA SER A 39 0.62 -4.51 4.89
C SER A 39 0.86 -5.16 6.25
N CYS A 40 0.20 -4.66 7.30
CA CYS A 40 0.23 -5.18 8.66
C CYS A 40 1.64 -5.16 9.25
N ASN A 41 2.16 -3.94 9.36
CA ASN A 41 3.48 -3.63 9.88
C ASN A 41 3.41 -2.97 11.25
N ARG A 42 3.83 -3.67 12.29
CA ARG A 42 3.97 -3.12 13.63
C ARG A 42 5.40 -2.64 13.83
N ASP A 43 5.55 -1.34 13.92
CA ASP A 43 6.85 -0.65 13.96
C ASP A 43 7.74 -1.02 15.16
N GLU A 44 7.15 -1.59 16.23
CA GLU A 44 7.88 -2.07 17.41
C GLU A 44 8.36 -3.53 17.31
N LEU A 45 7.96 -4.27 16.27
CA LEU A 45 8.38 -5.65 16.06
C LEU A 45 9.62 -5.73 15.16
N PRO A 46 10.37 -6.87 15.18
CA PRO A 46 11.43 -7.13 14.21
C PRO A 46 10.92 -7.06 12.77
N GLN A 47 11.68 -6.45 11.87
CA GLN A 47 11.33 -6.23 10.46
C GLN A 47 12.38 -6.88 9.53
N PRO A 48 12.46 -8.22 9.47
CA PRO A 48 13.50 -8.92 8.72
C PRO A 48 13.34 -8.86 7.21
N LEU A 49 12.16 -8.46 6.69
CA LEU A 49 11.85 -8.54 5.27
C LEU A 49 12.48 -7.43 4.44
N TRP A 50 12.81 -6.26 5.00
CA TRP A 50 13.31 -5.13 4.20
C TRP A 50 14.54 -5.44 3.34
N PRO A 51 15.55 -6.18 3.83
CA PRO A 51 16.66 -6.61 2.96
C PRO A 51 16.21 -7.52 1.82
N ILE A 52 15.31 -8.48 2.09
CA ILE A 52 14.79 -9.42 1.09
C ILE A 52 13.97 -8.69 0.02
N ILE A 53 13.15 -7.71 0.44
CA ILE A 53 12.41 -6.83 -0.47
C ILE A 53 13.38 -6.01 -1.33
N ALA A 54 14.44 -5.46 -0.72
CA ALA A 54 15.45 -4.68 -1.45
C ALA A 54 16.19 -5.50 -2.51
N ASP A 55 16.44 -6.79 -2.23
CA ASP A 55 17.10 -7.71 -3.16
C ASP A 55 16.24 -8.02 -4.40
N GLN A 56 14.91 -7.78 -4.33
CA GLN A 56 14.02 -7.86 -5.50
C GLN A 56 14.16 -6.63 -6.42
N ALA A 57 14.91 -5.60 -6.01
CA ALA A 57 15.13 -4.35 -6.75
C ALA A 57 13.82 -3.72 -7.29
N PRO A 58 12.79 -3.50 -6.44
CA PRO A 58 11.52 -3.00 -6.93
C PRO A 58 11.63 -1.55 -7.42
N ASP A 59 10.94 -1.26 -8.54
CA ASP A 59 10.76 0.09 -9.06
C ASP A 59 9.87 0.94 -8.16
N LEU A 60 8.97 0.29 -7.41
CA LEU A 60 8.00 0.91 -6.53
C LEU A 60 7.68 0.02 -5.34
N TRP A 61 7.60 0.62 -4.15
CA TRP A 61 6.97 0.02 -2.98
C TRP A 61 5.57 0.58 -2.77
N ILE A 62 4.60 -0.29 -2.51
CA ILE A 62 3.23 0.10 -2.18
C ILE A 62 2.88 -0.36 -0.76
N TRP A 63 2.58 0.59 0.12
CA TRP A 63 1.95 0.31 1.39
C TRP A 63 0.47 -0.04 1.19
N GLY A 64 0.07 -1.23 1.60
CA GLY A 64 -1.31 -1.74 1.47
C GLY A 64 -2.20 -1.49 2.69
N GLY A 65 -1.83 -0.56 3.57
CA GLY A 65 -2.53 -0.28 4.82
C GLY A 65 -1.87 -0.94 6.03
N ASP A 66 -2.30 -0.55 7.25
CA ASP A 66 -1.68 -0.95 8.52
C ASP A 66 -0.17 -0.75 8.51
N ASN A 67 0.25 0.43 8.06
CA ASN A 67 1.65 0.80 7.94
C ASN A 67 2.31 0.96 9.32
N ILE A 68 1.48 1.23 10.31
CA ILE A 68 1.75 1.20 11.76
C ILE A 68 0.50 0.73 12.50
N TYR A 69 0.64 0.41 13.79
CA TYR A 69 -0.48 0.12 14.70
C TYR A 69 -0.56 1.19 15.78
N ALA A 70 -1.50 2.14 15.63
CA ALA A 70 -1.66 3.24 16.57
C ALA A 70 -2.47 2.84 17.81
N ASP A 71 -3.35 1.87 17.70
CA ASP A 71 -4.24 1.41 18.77
C ASP A 71 -3.68 0.25 19.61
N TRP A 72 -2.66 -0.46 19.10
CA TRP A 72 -2.01 -1.57 19.79
C TRP A 72 -0.48 -1.40 19.84
N TYR A 73 0.11 -1.82 20.92
CA TYR A 73 1.56 -1.79 21.11
C TYR A 73 2.06 -3.01 21.90
N GLN A 74 3.10 -3.66 21.39
CA GLN A 74 3.79 -4.73 22.08
C GLN A 74 4.86 -4.12 23.02
N ARG A 75 4.66 -4.21 24.33
CA ARG A 75 5.69 -3.77 25.28
C ARG A 75 6.94 -4.64 25.15
N PRO A 76 8.15 -4.06 25.20
CA PRO A 76 9.36 -4.85 25.31
C PRO A 76 9.26 -5.79 26.51
N ASN A 77 9.40 -7.10 26.28
CA ASN A 77 9.31 -8.15 27.30
C ASN A 77 7.98 -8.14 28.10
N GLY A 78 6.91 -7.63 27.54
CA GLY A 78 5.62 -7.51 28.21
C GLY A 78 4.42 -7.85 27.29
N PRO A 79 3.19 -7.71 27.78
CA PRO A 79 2.00 -8.01 27.00
C PRO A 79 1.75 -6.97 25.91
N LYS A 80 1.05 -7.37 24.84
CA LYS A 80 0.38 -6.48 23.91
C LYS A 80 -0.69 -5.69 24.67
N VAL A 81 -0.73 -4.38 24.50
CA VAL A 81 -1.67 -3.49 25.17
C VAL A 81 -2.39 -2.61 24.17
N LYS A 82 -3.66 -2.31 24.44
CA LYS A 82 -4.40 -1.31 23.67
C LYS A 82 -4.03 0.08 24.16
N TYR A 83 -3.83 1.01 23.21
CA TYR A 83 -3.56 2.41 23.49
C TYR A 83 -4.73 3.29 23.05
N SER A 84 -4.91 4.40 23.74
CA SER A 84 -5.79 5.45 23.28
C SER A 84 -5.09 6.25 22.18
N VAL A 85 -5.64 6.19 20.99
CA VAL A 85 -5.08 6.86 19.83
C VAL A 85 -5.18 8.38 19.99
N ASN A 86 -4.06 9.08 19.79
CA ASN A 86 -4.00 10.52 19.78
C ASN A 86 -2.87 10.98 18.83
N ARG A 87 -2.87 12.28 18.48
CA ARG A 87 -1.89 12.85 17.54
C ARG A 87 -0.44 12.51 17.90
N GLU A 88 -0.05 12.69 19.17
CA GLU A 88 1.33 12.52 19.59
C GLU A 88 1.77 11.06 19.45
N TRP A 89 0.93 10.13 19.87
CA TRP A 89 1.21 8.70 19.79
C TRP A 89 1.33 8.22 18.35
N ILE A 90 0.40 8.59 17.45
CA ILE A 90 0.49 8.25 16.03
C ILE A 90 1.77 8.84 15.41
N THR A 91 2.09 10.10 15.73
CA THR A 91 3.33 10.71 15.26
C THR A 91 4.56 9.93 15.69
N GLN A 92 4.58 9.43 16.93
CA GLN A 92 5.67 8.60 17.42
C GLN A 92 5.75 7.26 16.67
N ARG A 93 4.61 6.60 16.38
CA ARG A 93 4.58 5.33 15.64
C ARG A 93 5.11 5.50 14.22
N TYR A 94 4.62 6.47 13.48
CA TYR A 94 5.15 6.80 12.14
C TYR A 94 6.64 7.18 12.20
N ALA A 95 7.06 7.96 13.19
CA ALA A 95 8.47 8.32 13.34
C ALA A 95 9.35 7.12 13.70
N SER A 96 8.84 6.15 14.46
CA SER A 96 9.51 4.88 14.76
C SER A 96 9.73 4.07 13.47
N GLN A 97 8.66 3.85 12.69
CA GLN A 97 8.76 3.16 11.41
C GLN A 97 9.70 3.87 10.44
N TYR A 98 9.55 5.18 10.30
CA TYR A 98 10.38 5.99 9.40
C TYR A 98 11.87 5.88 9.70
N LYS A 99 12.26 5.79 10.99
CA LYS A 99 13.64 5.70 11.47
C LYS A 99 14.16 4.27 11.57
N HIS A 100 13.33 3.25 11.33
CA HIS A 100 13.78 1.86 11.39
C HIS A 100 14.94 1.64 10.40
N PRO A 101 16.14 1.18 10.84
CA PRO A 101 17.34 1.24 10.00
C PRO A 101 17.22 0.54 8.65
N ALA A 102 16.63 -0.68 8.64
CA ALA A 102 16.47 -1.43 7.41
C ALA A 102 15.43 -0.78 6.46
N TYR A 103 14.31 -0.27 7.00
CA TYR A 103 13.34 0.49 6.22
C TYR A 103 13.93 1.81 5.69
N ALA A 104 14.68 2.54 6.50
CA ALA A 104 15.35 3.76 6.08
C ALA A 104 16.35 3.53 4.93
N ALA A 105 17.11 2.43 4.99
CA ALA A 105 18.02 2.04 3.92
C ALA A 105 17.27 1.64 2.63
N PHE A 106 16.15 0.94 2.76
CA PHE A 106 15.28 0.55 1.64
C PHE A 106 14.66 1.79 0.97
N ARG A 107 13.94 2.62 1.74
CA ARG A 107 13.25 3.80 1.22
C ARG A 107 14.18 4.86 0.62
N ALA A 108 15.47 4.86 0.98
CA ALA A 108 16.46 5.75 0.36
C ALA A 108 16.75 5.41 -1.12
N LYS A 109 16.32 4.25 -1.60
CA LYS A 109 16.59 3.74 -2.95
C LYS A 109 15.32 3.46 -3.75
N THR A 110 14.21 3.17 -3.08
CA THR A 110 12.97 2.74 -3.69
C THR A 110 11.88 3.78 -3.46
N PRO A 111 11.22 4.29 -4.52
CA PRO A 111 10.07 5.17 -4.41
C PRO A 111 8.91 4.49 -3.67
N ILE A 112 8.13 5.29 -2.93
CA ILE A 112 7.08 4.78 -2.04
C ILE A 112 5.77 5.53 -2.30
N ILE A 113 4.69 4.77 -2.44
CA ILE A 113 3.31 5.25 -2.36
C ILE A 113 2.51 4.32 -1.46
N GLY A 114 1.26 4.62 -1.20
CA GLY A 114 0.40 3.69 -0.47
C GLY A 114 -0.89 4.30 0.02
N THR A 115 -1.63 3.46 0.71
CA THR A 115 -2.85 3.81 1.44
C THR A 115 -2.73 3.42 2.91
N TRP A 116 -3.76 3.64 3.67
CA TRP A 116 -3.91 3.20 5.05
C TRP A 116 -4.94 2.08 5.19
N ASP A 117 -5.01 1.52 6.41
CA ASP A 117 -6.15 0.76 6.85
C ASP A 117 -6.57 1.21 8.27
N ASP A 118 -7.27 0.42 9.05
CA ASP A 118 -7.88 0.86 10.29
C ASP A 118 -6.88 1.20 11.40
N HIS A 119 -5.79 0.45 11.55
CA HIS A 119 -4.82 0.65 12.63
C HIS A 119 -3.93 1.89 12.47
N ASP A 120 -3.71 2.36 11.28
CA ASP A 120 -3.01 3.62 11.03
C ASP A 120 -3.99 4.79 10.77
N TYR A 121 -5.25 4.51 10.41
CA TYR A 121 -6.32 5.49 10.42
C TYR A 121 -6.78 5.84 11.83
N GLY A 122 -6.90 4.83 12.72
CA GLY A 122 -7.40 5.04 14.06
C GLY A 122 -7.40 3.79 14.94
N ASP A 123 -8.57 3.42 15.43
CA ASP A 123 -8.83 2.17 16.17
C ASP A 123 -9.24 1.06 15.21
N ASN A 124 -9.06 -0.19 15.61
CA ASN A 124 -9.51 -1.37 14.89
C ASN A 124 -10.96 -1.24 14.38
N ASN A 125 -11.16 -1.42 13.09
CA ASN A 125 -12.39 -1.22 12.33
C ASN A 125 -12.98 0.22 12.44
N ALA A 126 -12.14 1.23 12.66
CA ALA A 126 -12.59 2.63 12.65
C ALA A 126 -13.08 3.05 11.25
N VAL A 127 -14.15 3.85 11.23
CA VAL A 127 -14.82 4.30 10.01
C VAL A 127 -14.97 5.83 9.99
N GLY A 128 -15.72 6.37 9.05
CA GLY A 128 -15.78 7.80 8.75
C GLY A 128 -16.21 8.75 9.88
N ASP A 129 -16.77 8.28 10.96
CA ASP A 129 -17.11 9.06 12.16
C ASP A 129 -15.93 9.22 13.13
N TYR A 130 -14.75 8.65 12.82
CA TYR A 130 -13.57 8.75 13.66
C TYR A 130 -13.11 10.19 13.83
N LYS A 131 -13.02 10.65 15.08
CA LYS A 131 -12.84 12.07 15.40
C LYS A 131 -11.48 12.65 14.99
N LEU A 132 -10.44 11.83 14.90
CA LEU A 132 -9.10 12.28 14.58
C LEU A 132 -8.73 12.11 13.10
N LYS A 133 -9.68 11.70 12.24
CA LYS A 133 -9.44 11.34 10.84
C LYS A 133 -8.67 12.38 10.03
N GLN A 134 -8.86 13.67 10.27
CA GLN A 134 -8.09 14.73 9.62
C GLN A 134 -6.62 14.71 10.05
N ILE A 135 -6.39 14.51 11.34
CA ILE A 135 -5.04 14.46 11.90
C ILE A 135 -4.28 13.23 11.40
N THR A 136 -4.94 12.07 11.43
CA THR A 136 -4.33 10.81 10.98
C THR A 136 -4.05 10.84 9.49
N ARG A 137 -4.94 11.46 8.69
CA ARG A 137 -4.73 11.71 7.26
C ARG A 137 -3.44 12.50 7.02
N ASP A 138 -3.27 13.64 7.68
CA ASP A 138 -2.10 14.49 7.49
C ASP A 138 -0.80 13.78 7.91
N LEU A 139 -0.86 12.96 8.96
CA LEU A 139 0.28 12.17 9.41
C LEU A 139 0.61 11.03 8.43
N ALA A 140 -0.39 10.33 7.87
CA ALA A 140 -0.20 9.30 6.87
C ALA A 140 0.41 9.87 5.57
N LEU A 141 -0.11 11.00 5.07
CA LEU A 141 0.46 11.69 3.90
C LEU A 141 1.91 12.15 4.15
N SER A 142 2.19 12.65 5.35
CA SER A 142 3.55 13.04 5.75
C SER A 142 4.50 11.85 5.82
N PHE A 143 4.05 10.71 6.36
CA PHE A 143 4.84 9.48 6.44
C PHE A 143 5.21 8.95 5.05
N MET A 144 4.28 9.02 4.10
CA MET A 144 4.49 8.62 2.70
C MET A 144 5.21 9.70 1.88
N GLU A 145 5.66 10.80 2.53
CA GLU A 145 6.38 11.92 1.89
C GLU A 145 5.64 12.51 0.68
N VAL A 146 4.32 12.50 0.74
CA VAL A 146 3.46 13.05 -0.33
C VAL A 146 3.78 14.53 -0.52
N PRO A 147 4.14 14.98 -1.74
CA PRO A 147 4.42 16.38 -2.01
C PRO A 147 3.25 17.28 -1.60
N ILE A 148 3.54 18.45 -1.04
CA ILE A 148 2.50 19.39 -0.61
C ILE A 148 1.62 19.89 -1.76
N SER A 149 2.11 19.79 -3.00
CA SER A 149 1.36 20.09 -4.22
C SER A 149 0.41 18.98 -4.66
N ASP A 150 0.48 17.79 -4.06
CA ASP A 150 -0.41 16.67 -4.38
C ASP A 150 -1.85 17.02 -3.93
N PRO A 151 -2.85 16.77 -4.78
CA PRO A 151 -4.27 17.06 -4.49
C PRO A 151 -4.79 16.42 -3.19
N ARG A 152 -4.17 15.34 -2.71
CA ARG A 152 -4.55 14.68 -1.45
C ARG A 152 -4.43 15.59 -0.22
N TRP A 153 -3.57 16.61 -0.26
CA TRP A 153 -3.47 17.58 0.83
C TRP A 153 -4.65 18.56 0.91
N SER A 154 -5.32 18.80 -0.21
CA SER A 154 -6.41 19.80 -0.31
C SER A 154 -7.82 19.19 -0.28
N ARG A 155 -7.95 17.86 -0.16
CA ARG A 155 -9.24 17.16 -0.14
C ARG A 155 -9.35 16.20 1.04
N GLU A 156 -10.55 15.68 1.26
CA GLU A 156 -10.83 14.64 2.25
C GLU A 156 -10.34 13.28 1.77
N GLY A 157 -9.88 12.43 2.72
CA GLY A 157 -9.31 11.10 2.45
C GLY A 157 -7.89 11.14 1.89
N ILE A 158 -7.33 9.94 1.64
CA ILE A 158 -5.97 9.77 1.12
C ILE A 158 -5.93 9.06 -0.25
N TYR A 159 -7.09 8.78 -0.87
CA TYR A 159 -7.15 8.15 -2.18
C TYR A 159 -6.40 8.95 -3.24
N GLY A 160 -5.83 8.25 -4.23
CA GLY A 160 -5.04 8.88 -5.29
C GLY A 160 -4.77 7.94 -6.45
N ALA A 161 -4.33 8.47 -7.58
CA ALA A 161 -3.93 7.67 -8.73
C ALA A 161 -2.69 8.27 -9.40
N TYR A 162 -1.81 7.39 -9.86
CA TYR A 162 -0.53 7.74 -10.47
C TYR A 162 -0.32 6.90 -11.71
N ASP A 163 0.05 7.56 -12.81
CA ASP A 163 0.40 6.92 -14.07
C ASP A 163 1.93 6.75 -14.16
N PHE A 164 2.38 5.55 -14.44
CA PHE A 164 3.79 5.22 -14.65
C PHE A 164 4.00 4.65 -16.04
N GLY A 165 4.99 5.16 -16.74
CA GLY A 165 5.38 4.70 -18.06
C GLY A 165 4.77 5.49 -19.22
N PRO A 166 5.39 5.35 -20.41
CA PRO A 166 4.93 5.98 -21.63
C PRO A 166 3.64 5.35 -22.17
N GLU A 167 3.06 5.96 -23.17
CA GLU A 167 1.96 5.39 -23.94
C GLU A 167 2.30 3.97 -24.44
N GLY A 168 1.36 3.05 -24.32
CA GLY A 168 1.52 1.63 -24.67
C GLY A 168 2.19 0.76 -23.59
N LYS A 169 2.82 1.37 -22.55
CA LYS A 169 3.43 0.67 -21.41
C LYS A 169 3.09 1.35 -20.08
N ARG A 170 1.88 1.86 -19.98
CA ARG A 170 1.44 2.66 -18.83
C ARG A 170 0.72 1.80 -17.81
N THR A 171 1.18 1.87 -16.57
CA THR A 171 0.48 1.33 -15.39
C THR A 171 -0.15 2.48 -14.62
N LYS A 172 -1.44 2.41 -14.34
CA LYS A 172 -2.10 3.31 -13.39
C LYS A 172 -2.26 2.60 -12.06
N VAL A 173 -1.59 3.11 -11.02
CA VAL A 173 -1.77 2.66 -9.63
C VAL A 173 -2.85 3.53 -8.98
N ILE A 174 -3.92 2.90 -8.50
CA ILE A 174 -5.10 3.55 -7.92
C ILE A 174 -5.14 3.15 -6.44
N LEU A 175 -4.91 4.13 -5.57
CA LEU A 175 -4.94 3.96 -4.12
C LEU A 175 -6.35 4.29 -3.63
N LEU A 176 -7.03 3.34 -3.03
CA LEU A 176 -8.36 3.52 -2.45
C LEU A 176 -8.25 3.88 -0.97
N ASP A 177 -9.19 4.66 -0.48
CA ASP A 177 -9.39 4.97 0.93
C ASP A 177 -10.66 4.27 1.41
N ASN A 178 -10.50 3.24 2.19
CA ASN A 178 -11.60 2.42 2.70
C ASN A 178 -12.07 2.87 4.09
N ARG A 179 -11.60 4.02 4.60
CA ARG A 179 -11.83 4.43 5.99
C ARG A 179 -12.52 5.79 6.12
N TYR A 180 -12.04 6.81 5.41
CA TYR A 180 -12.40 8.20 5.66
C TYR A 180 -13.89 8.49 5.47
N PHE A 181 -14.55 7.84 4.51
CA PHE A 181 -15.95 8.00 4.18
C PHE A 181 -16.82 6.83 4.63
N ALA A 182 -16.20 5.73 5.06
CA ALA A 182 -16.91 4.50 5.34
C ALA A 182 -17.94 4.68 6.44
N SER A 183 -19.12 4.10 6.24
CA SER A 183 -20.10 3.87 7.28
C SER A 183 -19.75 2.61 8.08
N SER A 184 -20.44 2.37 9.20
CA SER A 184 -20.38 1.06 9.82
C SER A 184 -20.83 -0.02 8.82
N ARG A 185 -20.09 -1.14 8.74
CA ARG A 185 -20.48 -2.30 7.92
C ARG A 185 -21.84 -2.92 8.29
N LYS A 186 -22.45 -2.47 9.41
CA LYS A 186 -23.79 -2.85 9.85
C LYS A 186 -24.84 -1.81 9.51
N ALA A 187 -24.45 -0.70 8.89
CA ALA A 187 -25.40 0.30 8.43
C ALA A 187 -26.19 -0.23 7.22
N GLU A 188 -27.40 0.27 7.04
CA GLU A 188 -28.23 -0.03 5.88
C GLU A 188 -28.81 1.27 5.28
N PRO A 189 -28.38 1.66 4.08
CA PRO A 189 -27.30 1.04 3.29
C PRO A 189 -25.92 1.28 3.93
N SER A 190 -25.02 0.31 3.76
CA SER A 190 -23.60 0.50 4.08
C SER A 190 -22.89 1.21 2.92
N ASP A 191 -21.92 2.06 3.24
CA ASP A 191 -21.13 2.86 2.29
C ASP A 191 -19.65 2.77 2.69
N LEU A 192 -18.78 2.46 1.73
CA LEU A 192 -17.34 2.34 1.94
C LEU A 192 -16.57 3.53 1.39
N LEU A 193 -16.92 3.97 0.18
CA LEU A 193 -16.15 4.96 -0.55
C LEU A 193 -16.69 6.38 -0.43
N GLY A 194 -17.97 6.54 -0.15
CA GLY A 194 -18.66 7.83 -0.24
C GLY A 194 -18.75 8.37 -1.67
N ASP A 195 -19.71 9.25 -1.93
CA ASP A 195 -19.94 9.82 -3.26
C ASP A 195 -18.71 10.56 -3.81
N THR A 196 -17.96 11.23 -2.96
CA THR A 196 -16.81 12.03 -3.38
C THR A 196 -15.72 11.14 -3.98
N GLN A 197 -15.39 10.02 -3.34
CA GLN A 197 -14.38 9.11 -3.87
C GLN A 197 -14.92 8.32 -5.06
N ARG A 198 -16.20 7.89 -5.05
CA ARG A 198 -16.84 7.23 -6.21
C ARG A 198 -16.76 8.10 -7.45
N ASN A 199 -17.20 9.35 -7.37
CA ASN A 199 -17.19 10.29 -8.52
C ASN A 199 -15.75 10.55 -9.02
N TRP A 200 -14.78 10.62 -8.12
CA TRP A 200 -13.38 10.77 -8.49
C TRP A 200 -12.86 9.51 -9.20
N LEU A 201 -13.17 8.33 -8.69
CA LEU A 201 -12.70 7.06 -9.26
C LEU A 201 -13.31 6.82 -10.65
N GLU A 202 -14.61 7.04 -10.81
CA GLU A 202 -15.30 6.95 -12.10
C GLU A 202 -14.60 7.84 -13.14
N LYS A 203 -14.37 9.11 -12.82
CA LYS A 203 -13.66 10.03 -13.72
C LYS A 203 -12.22 9.56 -14.00
N THR A 204 -11.53 9.04 -13.00
CA THR A 204 -10.16 8.54 -13.13
C THR A 204 -10.09 7.37 -14.12
N LEU A 205 -11.05 6.46 -14.06
CA LEU A 205 -11.14 5.33 -15.00
C LEU A 205 -11.58 5.75 -16.40
N GLN A 206 -12.60 6.60 -16.52
CA GLN A 206 -13.08 7.12 -17.81
C GLN A 206 -12.01 7.88 -18.60
N THR A 207 -11.07 8.52 -17.91
CA THR A 207 -9.97 9.27 -18.55
C THR A 207 -8.67 8.51 -18.61
N SER A 208 -8.64 7.25 -18.17
CA SER A 208 -7.44 6.45 -18.15
C SER A 208 -6.97 6.08 -19.56
N THR A 209 -5.66 6.19 -19.76
CA THR A 209 -4.97 5.69 -20.98
C THR A 209 -3.98 4.58 -20.62
N ALA A 210 -4.13 3.99 -19.44
CA ALA A 210 -3.24 2.92 -18.97
C ALA A 210 -3.52 1.61 -19.69
N ASN A 211 -2.47 0.79 -19.79
CA ASN A 211 -2.54 -0.58 -20.32
C ASN A 211 -2.71 -1.62 -19.20
N LEU A 212 -2.52 -1.19 -17.95
CA LEU A 212 -2.72 -1.99 -16.75
C LEU A 212 -3.19 -1.10 -15.61
N HIS A 213 -4.23 -1.50 -14.91
CA HIS A 213 -4.65 -0.90 -13.64
C HIS A 213 -4.19 -1.77 -12.46
N ILE A 214 -3.71 -1.12 -11.41
CA ILE A 214 -3.43 -1.76 -10.11
C ILE A 214 -4.22 -0.99 -9.07
N PHE A 215 -5.23 -1.64 -8.48
CA PHE A 215 -5.98 -1.09 -7.35
C PHE A 215 -5.35 -1.54 -6.05
N VAL A 216 -5.24 -0.62 -5.11
CA VAL A 216 -4.73 -0.89 -3.76
C VAL A 216 -5.82 -0.58 -2.76
N SER A 217 -6.17 -1.56 -1.95
CA SER A 217 -7.23 -1.50 -0.94
C SER A 217 -6.69 -2.02 0.39
N GLY A 218 -7.04 -1.40 1.51
CA GLY A 218 -6.70 -1.91 2.84
C GLY A 218 -7.27 -3.30 3.07
N THR A 219 -8.52 -3.55 2.62
CA THR A 219 -9.24 -4.82 2.80
C THR A 219 -9.49 -5.56 1.50
N GLN A 220 -9.76 -6.88 1.59
CA GLN A 220 -10.00 -7.75 0.44
C GLN A 220 -11.27 -7.36 -0.35
N ILE A 221 -11.14 -7.35 -1.68
CA ILE A 221 -12.22 -6.98 -2.60
C ILE A 221 -12.99 -8.21 -3.09
N ILE A 222 -12.27 -9.28 -3.46
CA ILE A 222 -12.90 -10.47 -4.08
C ILE A 222 -13.39 -11.44 -3.02
N SER A 223 -12.59 -11.77 -2.00
CA SER A 223 -12.98 -12.69 -0.93
C SER A 223 -14.25 -12.19 -0.22
N ALA A 224 -15.26 -13.06 -0.01
CA ALA A 224 -16.59 -12.65 0.41
C ALA A 224 -17.18 -13.44 1.59
N GLU A 225 -16.58 -14.56 1.97
CA GLU A 225 -17.24 -15.54 2.85
C GLU A 225 -16.71 -15.57 4.29
N HIS A 226 -15.49 -15.05 4.54
CA HIS A 226 -14.93 -14.99 5.88
C HIS A 226 -15.68 -13.96 6.77
N LYS A 227 -15.52 -14.05 8.08
CA LYS A 227 -16.26 -13.24 9.06
C LYS A 227 -15.66 -11.84 9.33
N TYR A 228 -14.44 -11.60 8.88
CA TYR A 228 -13.71 -10.35 9.10
C TYR A 228 -14.13 -9.29 8.09
N GLU A 229 -13.65 -8.08 8.25
CA GLU A 229 -13.95 -6.95 7.37
C GLU A 229 -13.48 -7.21 5.93
N LYS A 230 -14.27 -6.79 4.97
CA LYS A 230 -14.03 -6.95 3.54
C LYS A 230 -15.03 -6.14 2.73
N TRP A 231 -14.78 -5.97 1.45
CA TRP A 231 -15.70 -5.26 0.56
C TRP A 231 -17.09 -5.90 0.44
N ALA A 232 -17.21 -7.20 0.64
CA ALA A 232 -18.52 -7.87 0.63
C ALA A 232 -19.44 -7.44 1.79
N ASP A 233 -18.91 -6.79 2.82
CA ASP A 233 -19.72 -6.15 3.88
C ASP A 233 -20.34 -4.82 3.40
N TYR A 234 -19.95 -4.33 2.23
CA TYR A 234 -20.39 -3.12 1.54
C TYR A 234 -20.84 -3.47 0.11
N PRO A 235 -21.92 -4.23 -0.05
CA PRO A 235 -22.27 -4.87 -1.31
C PRO A 235 -22.50 -3.88 -2.44
N GLY A 236 -23.06 -2.70 -2.16
CA GLY A 236 -23.27 -1.65 -3.16
C GLY A 236 -21.98 -1.11 -3.75
N ASP A 237 -20.98 -0.82 -2.91
CA ASP A 237 -19.68 -0.34 -3.38
C ASP A 237 -18.88 -1.42 -4.11
N ARG A 238 -18.94 -2.67 -3.60
CA ARG A 238 -18.27 -3.79 -4.26
C ARG A 238 -18.83 -4.04 -5.66
N GLU A 239 -20.14 -4.11 -5.81
CA GLU A 239 -20.80 -4.29 -7.10
C GLU A 239 -20.48 -3.13 -8.04
N TRP A 240 -20.59 -1.90 -7.56
CA TRP A 240 -20.25 -0.71 -8.31
C TRP A 240 -18.79 -0.72 -8.79
N LEU A 241 -17.82 -1.05 -7.93
CA LEU A 241 -16.41 -1.13 -8.32
C LEU A 241 -16.18 -2.18 -9.43
N LEU A 242 -16.76 -3.37 -9.29
CA LEU A 242 -16.64 -4.42 -10.31
C LEU A 242 -17.23 -3.96 -11.65
N GLN A 243 -18.36 -3.24 -11.64
CA GLN A 243 -18.93 -2.63 -12.84
C GLN A 243 -17.99 -1.59 -13.45
N GLN A 244 -17.35 -0.72 -12.64
CA GLN A 244 -16.40 0.28 -13.15
C GLN A 244 -15.17 -0.39 -13.78
N ILE A 245 -14.67 -1.47 -13.18
CA ILE A 245 -13.55 -2.26 -13.73
C ILE A 245 -13.94 -2.86 -15.08
N ALA A 246 -15.12 -3.47 -15.18
CA ALA A 246 -15.65 -4.01 -16.43
C ALA A 246 -15.78 -2.93 -17.51
N LEU A 247 -16.34 -1.76 -17.18
CA LEU A 247 -16.50 -0.64 -18.11
C LEU A 247 -15.18 -0.05 -18.60
N SER A 248 -14.11 -0.14 -17.79
CA SER A 248 -12.79 0.37 -18.19
C SER A 248 -12.10 -0.48 -19.23
N ASP A 249 -12.48 -1.75 -19.36
CA ASP A 249 -11.90 -2.76 -20.26
C ASP A 249 -10.37 -2.83 -20.23
N THR A 250 -9.77 -2.43 -19.11
CA THR A 250 -8.33 -2.41 -18.91
C THR A 250 -7.94 -3.55 -17.96
N PRO A 251 -6.98 -4.42 -18.32
CA PRO A 251 -6.47 -5.45 -17.42
C PRO A 251 -6.19 -4.89 -16.04
N THR A 252 -6.65 -5.57 -15.01
CA THR A 252 -6.66 -5.06 -13.65
C THR A 252 -6.16 -6.10 -12.66
N VAL A 253 -5.29 -5.66 -11.73
CA VAL A 253 -4.85 -6.40 -10.54
C VAL A 253 -5.32 -5.65 -9.32
N LEU A 254 -5.83 -6.37 -8.32
CA LEU A 254 -6.20 -5.85 -7.01
C LEU A 254 -5.15 -6.28 -5.98
N ILE A 255 -4.73 -5.35 -5.15
CA ILE A 255 -3.81 -5.57 -4.02
C ILE A 255 -4.57 -5.27 -2.73
N SER A 256 -4.49 -6.18 -1.76
CA SER A 256 -5.18 -6.03 -0.47
C SER A 256 -4.34 -6.45 0.74
N GLY A 257 -4.81 -6.05 1.95
CA GLY A 257 -4.17 -6.26 3.25
C GLY A 257 -5.12 -6.83 4.33
N ASP A 258 -5.02 -6.35 5.57
CA ASP A 258 -5.84 -6.60 6.76
C ASP A 258 -5.77 -8.02 7.37
N ARG A 259 -5.67 -9.04 6.56
CA ARG A 259 -6.03 -10.42 6.94
C ARG A 259 -4.99 -11.20 7.74
N HIS A 260 -3.76 -10.68 7.87
CA HIS A 260 -2.62 -11.38 8.50
C HIS A 260 -2.33 -12.76 7.88
N ILE A 261 -2.65 -12.94 6.60
CA ILE A 261 -2.36 -14.10 5.77
C ILE A 261 -1.93 -13.63 4.38
N HIS A 262 -1.46 -14.56 3.58
CA HIS A 262 -1.15 -14.33 2.17
C HIS A 262 -2.02 -15.27 1.34
N GLU A 263 -2.83 -14.73 0.44
CA GLU A 263 -3.67 -15.52 -0.45
C GLU A 263 -3.92 -14.83 -1.79
N ILE A 264 -4.28 -15.62 -2.79
CA ILE A 264 -4.71 -15.14 -4.09
C ILE A 264 -6.18 -15.55 -4.28
N SER A 265 -7.01 -14.60 -4.66
CA SER A 265 -8.40 -14.83 -5.05
C SER A 265 -8.59 -14.45 -6.51
N VAL A 266 -9.31 -15.28 -7.28
CA VAL A 266 -9.58 -15.05 -8.70
C VAL A 266 -11.09 -15.02 -8.92
N LEU A 267 -11.57 -13.94 -9.53
CA LEU A 267 -12.94 -13.80 -9.99
C LEU A 267 -12.98 -13.87 -11.51
N GLU A 268 -13.68 -14.85 -12.02
CA GLU A 268 -14.12 -14.90 -13.42
C GLU A 268 -15.53 -14.32 -13.50
N ASP A 269 -15.68 -13.19 -14.16
CA ASP A 269 -16.96 -12.51 -14.34
C ASP A 269 -17.22 -12.34 -15.84
N PRO A 270 -18.38 -12.78 -16.36
CA PRO A 270 -18.68 -12.65 -17.80
C PRO A 270 -18.66 -11.22 -18.35
N ALA A 271 -18.74 -10.22 -17.48
CA ALA A 271 -18.65 -8.80 -17.85
C ALA A 271 -17.19 -8.29 -17.93
N ILE A 272 -16.21 -9.11 -17.56
CA ILE A 272 -14.78 -8.73 -17.51
C ILE A 272 -13.99 -9.71 -18.39
N ASP A 273 -13.33 -9.21 -19.44
CA ASP A 273 -12.65 -10.03 -20.46
C ASP A 273 -11.28 -10.61 -19.98
N PHE A 274 -10.97 -10.48 -18.69
CA PHE A 274 -9.75 -11.02 -18.08
C PHE A 274 -10.05 -11.55 -16.67
N PRO A 275 -9.27 -12.51 -16.16
CA PRO A 275 -9.39 -12.94 -14.76
C PRO A 275 -9.05 -11.77 -13.85
N LEU A 276 -9.98 -11.37 -12.99
CA LEU A 276 -9.72 -10.35 -11.96
C LEU A 276 -9.07 -11.02 -10.75
N VAL A 277 -7.86 -10.62 -10.43
CA VAL A 277 -7.06 -11.21 -9.35
C VAL A 277 -6.91 -10.23 -8.20
N ASP A 278 -7.23 -10.68 -6.99
CA ASP A 278 -6.96 -10.00 -5.72
C ASP A 278 -5.83 -10.74 -5.00
N ILE A 279 -4.66 -10.12 -4.94
CA ILE A 279 -3.51 -10.64 -4.23
C ILE A 279 -3.39 -9.97 -2.87
N THR A 280 -3.63 -10.73 -1.81
CA THR A 280 -3.52 -10.29 -0.42
C THR A 280 -2.12 -10.59 0.10
N SER A 281 -1.42 -9.56 0.60
CA SER A 281 -0.17 -9.74 1.33
C SER A 281 -0.20 -8.94 2.63
N SER A 282 -0.41 -9.64 3.73
CA SER A 282 -0.77 -9.06 5.02
C SER A 282 0.01 -9.71 6.16
N GLY A 283 1.33 -9.49 6.18
CA GLY A 283 2.20 -10.17 7.13
C GLY A 283 3.61 -9.62 7.20
N LEU A 284 3.83 -8.29 7.14
CA LEU A 284 5.19 -7.72 7.16
C LEU A 284 5.93 -7.96 8.46
N THR A 285 5.24 -7.92 9.61
CA THR A 285 5.87 -8.10 10.93
C THR A 285 5.18 -9.11 11.82
N HIS A 286 3.98 -9.53 11.46
CA HIS A 286 3.22 -10.53 12.20
C HIS A 286 2.16 -11.16 11.29
N SER A 287 1.81 -12.38 11.56
CA SER A 287 0.91 -13.20 10.77
C SER A 287 -0.08 -13.94 11.67
N TRP A 288 -1.13 -14.47 11.07
CA TRP A 288 -2.06 -15.36 11.75
C TRP A 288 -1.58 -16.82 11.67
N ASP A 289 -0.53 -17.14 12.43
CA ASP A 289 0.13 -18.46 12.42
C ASP A 289 -0.81 -19.61 12.84
N SER A 290 -1.87 -19.31 13.57
CA SER A 290 -2.89 -20.29 13.98
C SER A 290 -4.04 -20.44 12.97
N PHE A 291 -3.90 -19.93 11.76
CA PHE A 291 -4.90 -20.07 10.69
C PHE A 291 -5.19 -21.54 10.39
N LYS A 292 -6.47 -21.92 10.41
CA LYS A 292 -6.93 -23.31 10.18
C LYS A 292 -7.82 -23.44 8.95
N GLY A 293 -7.88 -22.38 8.15
CA GLY A 293 -8.78 -22.29 7.01
C GLY A 293 -10.03 -21.48 7.30
N GLU A 294 -10.55 -20.87 6.27
CA GLU A 294 -11.84 -20.19 6.22
C GLU A 294 -12.43 -20.28 4.82
N PRO A 295 -13.75 -20.12 4.65
CA PRO A 295 -14.36 -20.16 3.33
C PRO A 295 -13.87 -19.00 2.45
N ASN A 296 -13.49 -19.33 1.22
CA ASN A 296 -13.26 -18.39 0.13
C ASN A 296 -13.37 -19.16 -1.18
N ARG A 297 -14.53 -19.07 -1.85
CA ARG A 297 -14.79 -19.78 -3.12
C ARG A 297 -13.92 -19.28 -4.27
N TYR A 298 -13.33 -18.13 -4.13
CA TYR A 298 -12.48 -17.50 -5.14
C TYR A 298 -10.99 -17.81 -4.94
N ARG A 299 -10.63 -18.52 -3.87
CA ARG A 299 -9.23 -18.82 -3.54
C ARG A 299 -8.57 -19.62 -4.64
N TYR A 300 -7.40 -19.15 -5.06
CA TYR A 300 -6.50 -19.81 -5.97
C TYR A 300 -5.24 -20.27 -5.23
N GLY A 301 -4.98 -21.56 -5.20
CA GLY A 301 -3.83 -22.12 -4.50
C GLY A 301 -3.96 -22.15 -2.96
N PRO A 302 -2.86 -22.42 -2.25
CA PRO A 302 -2.84 -22.46 -0.79
C PRO A 302 -2.85 -21.06 -0.16
N VAL A 303 -3.30 -21.00 1.10
CA VAL A 303 -3.04 -19.83 1.96
C VAL A 303 -1.68 -20.02 2.61
N ALA A 304 -0.85 -18.98 2.55
CA ALA A 304 0.39 -18.94 3.31
C ALA A 304 0.23 -18.10 4.58
N THR A 305 0.91 -18.50 5.64
CA THR A 305 1.07 -17.77 6.90
C THR A 305 2.56 -17.53 7.14
N GLY A 306 2.88 -16.71 8.11
CA GLY A 306 4.25 -16.28 8.35
C GLY A 306 4.52 -14.87 7.81
N LEU A 307 5.76 -14.42 7.96
CA LEU A 307 6.15 -13.11 7.45
C LEU A 307 6.37 -13.18 5.94
N GLY A 308 5.83 -12.19 5.22
CA GLY A 308 5.95 -12.15 3.76
C GLY A 308 5.51 -10.83 3.15
N PHE A 309 5.70 -10.73 1.85
CA PHE A 309 5.32 -9.59 1.01
C PHE A 309 4.89 -10.06 -0.38
N GLY A 310 4.24 -9.19 -1.12
CA GLY A 310 3.81 -9.49 -2.49
C GLY A 310 4.66 -8.79 -3.53
N LEU A 311 4.75 -9.41 -4.72
CA LEU A 311 5.33 -8.82 -5.93
C LEU A 311 4.35 -8.86 -7.09
N VAL A 312 4.35 -7.79 -7.87
CA VAL A 312 3.76 -7.73 -9.21
C VAL A 312 4.90 -7.50 -10.20
N LYS A 313 5.18 -8.49 -11.04
CA LYS A 313 6.18 -8.39 -12.11
C LYS A 313 5.48 -8.18 -13.44
N ILE A 314 5.89 -7.19 -14.21
CA ILE A 314 5.23 -6.78 -15.44
C ILE A 314 6.22 -6.89 -16.60
N ASP A 315 5.92 -7.76 -17.55
CA ASP A 315 6.67 -7.87 -18.82
C ASP A 315 5.92 -7.11 -19.93
N TRP A 316 6.59 -6.10 -20.45
CA TRP A 316 6.13 -5.22 -21.52
C TRP A 316 6.65 -5.61 -22.92
N SER A 317 7.22 -6.80 -23.09
CA SER A 317 7.79 -7.25 -24.37
C SER A 317 6.72 -7.59 -25.40
N GLY A 318 5.52 -7.96 -24.98
CA GLY A 318 4.39 -8.32 -25.83
C GLY A 318 3.52 -7.11 -26.24
N ALA A 319 2.50 -7.37 -27.06
CA ALA A 319 1.49 -6.38 -27.44
C ALA A 319 0.58 -5.97 -26.27
N LYS A 320 0.41 -6.85 -25.29
CA LYS A 320 -0.24 -6.62 -24.00
C LYS A 320 0.76 -6.96 -22.90
N PRO A 321 0.67 -6.33 -21.72
CA PRO A 321 1.51 -6.70 -20.59
C PRO A 321 1.21 -8.12 -20.11
N THR A 322 2.25 -8.85 -19.75
CA THR A 322 2.12 -10.10 -18.98
C THR A 322 2.43 -9.77 -17.53
N VAL A 323 1.54 -10.18 -16.63
CA VAL A 323 1.67 -9.93 -15.20
C VAL A 323 1.89 -11.23 -14.47
N GLU A 324 2.97 -11.32 -13.72
CA GLU A 324 3.26 -12.40 -12.79
C GLU A 324 3.07 -11.89 -11.36
N LEU A 325 2.32 -12.63 -10.54
CA LEU A 325 2.03 -12.32 -9.15
C LEU A 325 2.74 -13.33 -8.26
N GLN A 326 3.49 -12.85 -7.27
CA GLN A 326 4.23 -13.70 -6.35
C GLN A 326 3.95 -13.28 -4.90
N LEU A 327 3.86 -14.25 -4.01
CA LEU A 327 3.89 -14.07 -2.56
C LEU A 327 5.20 -14.66 -2.06
N ILE A 328 6.03 -13.87 -1.43
CA ILE A 328 7.38 -14.24 -1.01
C ILE A 328 7.46 -14.20 0.50
N ASP A 329 7.95 -15.27 1.09
CA ASP A 329 8.14 -15.38 2.53
C ASP A 329 9.54 -14.90 2.99
N GLN A 330 9.81 -14.99 4.30
CA GLN A 330 11.07 -14.59 4.90
C GLN A 330 12.28 -15.46 4.50
N THR A 331 12.05 -16.60 3.82
CA THR A 331 13.12 -17.47 3.29
C THR A 331 13.45 -17.13 1.84
N ALA A 332 12.78 -16.13 1.25
CA ALA A 332 12.82 -15.75 -0.15
C ALA A 332 12.25 -16.84 -1.08
N GLU A 333 11.43 -17.75 -0.56
CA GLU A 333 10.66 -18.72 -1.34
C GLU A 333 9.34 -18.09 -1.85
N VAL A 334 8.87 -18.57 -3.02
CA VAL A 334 7.65 -18.11 -3.72
C VAL A 334 6.50 -19.09 -3.46
#